data_6f8e03c4c44cc0f2b77b624c36709f2f
#
_entry.id   6f8e03c4c44cc0f2b77b624c36709f2f
#
_cell.length_a   1.000
_cell.length_b   1.000
_cell.length_c   1.000
_cell.angle_alpha   90.00
_cell.angle_beta   90.00
_cell.angle_gamma   90.00
#
_symmetry.space_group_name_H-M   'P 1'
#
loop_
_entity.id
_entity.type
_entity.pdbx_description
1 polymer ?
#
loop_
_entity_poly.entity_id
_entity_poly.type
_entity_poly.pdbx_seq_one_letter_code
_entity_poly.pdbx_strand_id
1 'polypeptide(L)'
;LDLLALGCHEVSLGDTIGKATADEVTRLLDTLLPHCPANRLALHLHDTFGNAVTNARAGAALGIETFDGSTGGLGGCPYAPGAPGNVATEALVEAFSSRTGVDLIQLMNAARSIRPFLARGTTAPDTTPRSTS
;
A
#
# COMPACT_ATOMS: atom_id res chain seq x y z
N LEU A 1 -0.82 14.25 -15.02
CA LEU A 1 -0.19 14.24 -16.37
C LEU A 1 1.14 15.02 -16.37
N ASP A 2 1.24 16.09 -15.60
CA ASP A 2 2.45 16.93 -15.54
C ASP A 2 3.71 16.16 -15.12
N LEU A 3 3.58 15.22 -14.16
CA LEU A 3 4.69 14.37 -13.73
C LEU A 3 5.23 13.51 -14.89
N LEU A 4 4.36 12.96 -15.72
CA LEU A 4 4.77 12.20 -16.92
C LEU A 4 5.43 13.09 -17.95
N ALA A 5 4.96 14.33 -18.13
CA ALA A 5 5.58 15.31 -19.00
C ALA A 5 6.96 15.75 -18.51
N LEU A 6 7.21 15.74 -17.20
CA LEU A 6 8.52 15.96 -16.59
C LEU A 6 9.48 14.77 -16.71
N GLY A 7 9.05 13.66 -17.32
CA GLY A 7 9.89 12.49 -17.55
C GLY A 7 9.80 11.38 -16.52
N CYS A 8 8.85 11.42 -15.57
CA CYS A 8 8.61 10.28 -14.68
C CYS A 8 8.24 9.05 -15.50
N HIS A 9 8.85 7.90 -15.18
CA HIS A 9 8.54 6.64 -15.84
C HIS A 9 7.12 6.17 -15.53
N GLU A 10 6.72 6.30 -14.27
CA GLU A 10 5.44 5.83 -13.72
C GLU A 10 4.97 6.81 -12.65
N VAL A 11 3.67 6.90 -12.44
CA VAL A 11 3.06 7.69 -11.37
C VAL A 11 2.26 6.75 -10.47
N SER A 12 2.62 6.71 -9.19
CA SER A 12 1.89 5.96 -8.18
C SER A 12 0.74 6.79 -7.61
N LEU A 13 -0.46 6.22 -7.63
CA LEU A 13 -1.68 6.81 -7.07
C LEU A 13 -1.88 6.28 -5.66
N GLY A 14 -1.87 7.18 -4.67
CA GLY A 14 -1.87 6.80 -3.26
C GLY A 14 -3.25 6.94 -2.59
N ASP A 15 -3.75 5.86 -1.98
CA ASP A 15 -4.79 5.92 -0.95
C ASP A 15 -4.13 6.06 0.43
N THR A 16 -3.66 7.26 0.74
CA THR A 16 -2.82 7.57 1.92
C THR A 16 -3.48 7.22 3.26
N ILE A 17 -4.80 7.21 3.33
CA ILE A 17 -5.54 6.93 4.56
C ILE A 17 -6.31 5.61 4.52
N GLY A 18 -6.27 4.88 3.42
CA GLY A 18 -6.91 3.58 3.23
C GLY A 18 -8.43 3.62 3.19
N LYS A 19 -9.03 4.78 2.83
CA LYS A 19 -10.49 4.96 2.82
C LYS A 19 -11.14 4.70 1.47
N ALA A 20 -10.37 4.66 0.41
CA ALA A 20 -10.93 4.45 -0.92
C ALA A 20 -11.71 3.13 -0.99
N THR A 21 -12.78 3.14 -1.75
CA THR A 21 -13.54 1.96 -2.14
C THR A 21 -13.17 1.55 -3.56
N ALA A 22 -13.48 0.31 -3.95
CA ALA A 22 -13.24 -0.18 -5.30
C ALA A 22 -13.93 0.69 -6.38
N ASP A 23 -15.12 1.18 -6.07
CA ASP A 23 -15.85 2.08 -6.98
C ASP A 23 -15.16 3.43 -7.15
N GLU A 24 -14.53 3.96 -6.09
CA GLU A 24 -13.77 5.22 -6.16
C GLU A 24 -12.48 5.03 -6.94
N VAL A 25 -11.78 3.90 -6.74
CA VAL A 25 -10.60 3.53 -7.55
C VAL A 25 -10.98 3.41 -9.02
N THR A 26 -12.08 2.71 -9.32
CA THR A 26 -12.59 2.57 -10.69
C THR A 26 -12.88 3.93 -11.33
N ARG A 27 -13.64 4.81 -10.66
CA ARG A 27 -13.96 6.16 -11.17
C ARG A 27 -12.72 7.02 -11.41
N LEU A 28 -11.73 6.93 -10.50
CA LEU A 28 -10.45 7.63 -10.67
C LEU A 28 -9.73 7.15 -11.92
N LEU A 29 -9.61 5.83 -12.08
CA LEU A 29 -8.94 5.24 -13.22
C LEU A 29 -9.68 5.49 -14.54
N ASP A 30 -11.01 5.43 -14.57
CA ASP A 30 -11.81 5.80 -15.73
C ASP A 30 -11.57 7.24 -16.19
N THR A 31 -11.25 8.13 -15.24
CA THR A 31 -10.89 9.53 -15.54
C THR A 31 -9.47 9.65 -16.09
N LEU A 32 -8.54 8.84 -15.62
CA LEU A 32 -7.11 8.96 -15.97
C LEU A 32 -6.73 8.18 -17.23
N LEU A 33 -7.27 6.99 -17.44
CA LEU A 33 -6.89 6.08 -18.51
C LEU A 33 -7.09 6.65 -19.94
N PRO A 34 -8.06 7.54 -20.21
CA PRO A 34 -8.13 8.22 -21.51
C PRO A 34 -6.92 9.12 -21.80
N HIS A 35 -6.17 9.52 -20.77
CA HIS A 35 -5.07 10.47 -20.86
C HIS A 35 -3.70 9.86 -20.56
N CYS A 36 -3.66 8.68 -19.95
CA CYS A 36 -2.44 8.02 -19.51
C CYS A 36 -2.61 6.49 -19.60
N PRO A 37 -1.74 5.77 -20.32
CA PRO A 37 -1.84 4.32 -20.41
C PRO A 37 -1.63 3.66 -19.04
N ALA A 38 -2.32 2.54 -18.78
CA ALA A 38 -2.32 1.85 -17.50
C ALA A 38 -0.91 1.44 -17.03
N ASN A 39 -0.02 1.06 -17.94
CA ASN A 39 1.37 0.70 -17.64
C ASN A 39 2.27 1.88 -17.22
N ARG A 40 1.72 3.07 -17.11
CA ARG A 40 2.38 4.27 -16.55
C ARG A 40 1.79 4.68 -15.21
N LEU A 41 0.89 3.86 -14.67
CA LEU A 41 0.24 4.05 -13.38
C LEU A 41 0.53 2.88 -12.46
N ALA A 42 0.75 3.18 -11.19
CA ALA A 42 0.82 2.23 -10.08
C ALA A 42 -0.22 2.59 -9.02
N LEU A 43 -0.57 1.63 -8.16
CA LEU A 43 -1.40 1.89 -6.99
C LEU A 43 -0.61 1.62 -5.71
N HIS A 44 -0.58 2.63 -4.83
CA HIS A 44 -0.10 2.56 -3.45
C HIS A 44 -1.30 2.60 -2.51
N LEU A 45 -1.58 1.47 -1.86
CA LEU A 45 -2.82 1.30 -1.11
C LEU A 45 -2.52 1.07 0.38
N HIS A 46 -3.24 1.79 1.24
CA HIS A 46 -3.29 1.51 2.66
C HIS A 46 -4.46 0.59 3.00
N ASP A 47 -4.25 -0.30 3.95
CA ASP A 47 -5.24 -1.30 4.39
C ASP A 47 -5.89 -0.95 5.74
N THR A 48 -5.89 0.34 6.08
CA THR A 48 -6.41 0.88 7.34
C THR A 48 -7.86 0.41 7.62
N PHE A 49 -8.67 0.29 6.58
CA PHE A 49 -10.06 -0.14 6.67
C PHE A 49 -10.34 -1.50 5.96
N GLY A 50 -9.30 -2.24 5.58
CA GLY A 50 -9.43 -3.58 5.00
C GLY A 50 -9.83 -3.58 3.51
N ASN A 51 -9.70 -2.47 2.80
CA ASN A 51 -10.14 -2.34 1.41
C ASN A 51 -9.01 -2.54 0.38
N ALA A 52 -7.74 -2.56 0.80
CA ALA A 52 -6.61 -2.45 -0.12
C ALA A 52 -6.58 -3.56 -1.19
N VAL A 53 -6.79 -4.82 -0.82
CA VAL A 53 -6.79 -5.94 -1.79
C VAL A 53 -7.96 -5.83 -2.77
N THR A 54 -9.15 -5.42 -2.30
CA THR A 54 -10.32 -5.22 -3.17
C THR A 54 -10.06 -4.07 -4.14
N ASN A 55 -9.46 -2.98 -3.68
CA ASN A 55 -9.06 -1.84 -4.50
C ASN A 55 -7.99 -2.22 -5.52
N ALA A 56 -6.99 -3.03 -5.12
CA ALA A 56 -5.98 -3.55 -6.03
C ALA A 56 -6.61 -4.40 -7.16
N ARG A 57 -7.57 -5.26 -6.83
CA ARG A 57 -8.31 -6.05 -7.83
C ARG A 57 -9.11 -5.19 -8.80
N ALA A 58 -9.75 -4.13 -8.31
CA ALA A 58 -10.45 -3.16 -9.16
C ALA A 58 -9.48 -2.48 -10.13
N GLY A 59 -8.32 -2.04 -9.66
CA GLY A 59 -7.26 -1.48 -10.51
C GLY A 59 -6.75 -2.47 -11.55
N ALA A 60 -6.49 -3.71 -11.14
CA ALA A 60 -6.02 -4.76 -12.04
C ALA A 60 -7.04 -5.12 -13.14
N ALA A 61 -8.34 -5.03 -12.85
CA ALA A 61 -9.40 -5.23 -13.83
C ALA A 61 -9.41 -4.14 -14.93
N LEU A 62 -8.87 -2.96 -14.63
CA LEU A 62 -8.69 -1.84 -15.55
C LEU A 62 -7.29 -1.77 -16.18
N GLY A 63 -6.46 -2.80 -15.98
CA GLY A 63 -5.17 -2.93 -16.63
C GLY A 63 -3.98 -2.38 -15.83
N ILE A 64 -4.16 -1.97 -14.58
CA ILE A 64 -3.02 -1.64 -13.73
C ILE A 64 -2.24 -2.93 -13.42
N GLU A 65 -0.93 -2.87 -13.56
CA GLU A 65 -0.02 -4.00 -13.36
C GLU A 65 0.96 -3.80 -12.20
N THR A 66 1.17 -2.54 -11.78
CA THR A 66 2.08 -2.18 -10.70
C THR A 66 1.31 -1.88 -9.42
N PHE A 67 1.64 -2.63 -8.37
CA PHE A 67 1.14 -2.44 -7.01
C PHE A 67 2.32 -2.51 -6.06
N ASP A 68 2.49 -1.52 -5.21
CA ASP A 68 3.46 -1.60 -4.14
C ASP A 68 2.79 -1.95 -2.81
N GLY A 69 3.55 -2.58 -1.94
CA GLY A 69 3.13 -2.98 -0.62
C GLY A 69 4.32 -3.07 0.31
N SER A 70 4.07 -3.35 1.57
CA SER A 70 5.12 -3.51 2.56
C SER A 70 5.11 -4.92 3.14
N THR A 71 6.28 -5.57 3.19
CA THR A 71 6.41 -6.91 3.78
C THR A 71 5.92 -6.90 5.23
N GLY A 72 4.97 -7.78 5.56
CA GLY A 72 4.32 -7.82 6.86
C GLY A 72 3.40 -6.63 7.16
N GLY A 73 3.05 -5.81 6.16
CA GLY A 73 2.27 -4.59 6.35
C GLY A 73 3.00 -3.51 7.13
N LEU A 74 4.34 -3.45 7.00
CA LEU A 74 5.20 -2.48 7.67
C LEU A 74 4.82 -1.04 7.34
N GLY A 75 4.82 -0.19 8.36
CA GLY A 75 4.46 1.23 8.24
C GLY A 75 3.04 1.48 8.70
N GLY A 76 2.91 2.35 9.70
CA GLY A 76 1.61 2.77 10.22
C GLY A 76 0.95 3.83 9.33
N CYS A 77 -0.32 4.08 9.58
CA CYS A 77 -1.00 5.22 9.02
C CYS A 77 -0.91 6.40 10.02
N PRO A 78 -0.28 7.53 9.67
CA PRO A 78 -0.15 8.67 10.58
C PRO A 78 -1.52 9.27 10.97
N TYR A 79 -2.55 9.02 10.17
CA TYR A 79 -3.92 9.50 10.40
C TYR A 79 -4.80 8.53 11.18
N ALA A 80 -4.32 7.32 11.48
CA ALA A 80 -5.03 6.31 12.25
C ALA A 80 -4.03 5.52 13.12
N PRO A 81 -3.58 6.09 14.26
CA PRO A 81 -2.62 5.43 15.13
C PRO A 81 -3.10 4.03 15.56
N GLY A 82 -2.22 3.02 15.41
CA GLY A 82 -2.52 1.62 15.73
C GLY A 82 -3.30 0.83 14.67
N ALA A 83 -3.80 1.48 13.62
CA ALA A 83 -4.37 0.79 12.47
C ALA A 83 -3.28 0.30 11.50
N PRO A 84 -3.55 -0.76 10.72
CA PRO A 84 -2.70 -1.12 9.59
C PRO A 84 -2.53 0.09 8.67
N GLY A 85 -1.30 0.30 8.19
CA GLY A 85 -1.02 1.31 7.18
C GLY A 85 -0.95 0.66 5.79
N ASN A 86 0.27 0.47 5.31
CA ASN A 86 0.51 -0.16 4.02
C ASN A 86 -0.16 -1.53 3.90
N VAL A 87 -0.69 -1.84 2.72
CA VAL A 87 -1.11 -3.20 2.40
C VAL A 87 0.09 -4.16 2.50
N ALA A 88 -0.14 -5.33 3.08
CA ALA A 88 0.90 -6.34 3.15
C ALA A 88 1.22 -6.89 1.75
N THR A 89 2.52 -6.95 1.41
CA THR A 89 2.97 -7.54 0.13
C THR A 89 2.47 -8.98 -0.01
N GLU A 90 2.41 -9.73 1.09
CA GLU A 90 1.89 -11.10 1.13
C GLU A 90 0.44 -11.18 0.66
N ALA A 91 -0.40 -10.22 1.09
CA ALA A 91 -1.80 -10.17 0.69
C ALA A 91 -1.97 -9.87 -0.82
N LEU A 92 -1.12 -8.99 -1.36
CA LEU A 92 -1.09 -8.72 -2.80
C LEU A 92 -0.61 -9.94 -3.58
N VAL A 93 0.48 -10.59 -3.15
CA VAL A 93 1.01 -11.81 -3.80
C VAL A 93 -0.01 -12.94 -3.78
N GLU A 94 -0.72 -13.14 -2.67
CA GLU A 94 -1.80 -14.13 -2.58
C GLU A 94 -2.95 -13.79 -3.53
N ALA A 95 -3.38 -12.52 -3.56
CA ALA A 95 -4.47 -12.05 -4.41
C ALA A 95 -4.18 -12.19 -5.91
N PHE A 96 -2.90 -12.12 -6.30
CA PHE A 96 -2.41 -12.17 -7.68
C PHE A 96 -1.46 -13.35 -7.95
N SER A 97 -1.56 -14.42 -7.18
CA SER A 97 -0.62 -15.57 -7.19
C SER A 97 -0.36 -16.18 -8.58
N SER A 98 -1.34 -16.17 -9.47
CA SER A 98 -1.19 -16.65 -10.85
C SER A 98 -0.43 -15.67 -11.78
N ARG A 99 -0.20 -14.44 -11.34
CA ARG A 99 0.39 -13.34 -12.13
C ARG A 99 1.76 -12.92 -11.62
N THR A 100 2.13 -13.31 -10.38
CA THR A 100 3.41 -12.98 -9.78
C THR A 100 4.33 -14.18 -9.79
N GLY A 101 5.62 -13.99 -10.04
CA GLY A 101 6.63 -15.04 -9.88
C GLY A 101 7.19 -15.12 -8.44
N VAL A 102 6.51 -14.50 -7.48
CA VAL A 102 6.98 -14.41 -6.09
C VAL A 102 6.62 -15.67 -5.31
N ASP A 103 7.62 -16.25 -4.63
CA ASP A 103 7.42 -17.36 -3.70
C ASP A 103 6.81 -16.84 -2.39
N LEU A 104 5.52 -17.09 -2.21
CA LEU A 104 4.77 -16.65 -1.04
C LEU A 104 5.33 -17.21 0.27
N ILE A 105 5.87 -18.45 0.26
CA ILE A 105 6.43 -19.07 1.46
C ILE A 105 7.70 -18.33 1.90
N GLN A 106 8.59 -18.02 0.95
CA GLN A 106 9.79 -17.25 1.24
C GLN A 106 9.45 -15.84 1.71
N LEU A 107 8.47 -15.18 1.09
CA LEU A 107 7.99 -13.86 1.49
C LEU A 107 7.42 -13.89 2.92
N MET A 108 6.60 -14.88 3.26
CA MET A 108 6.08 -15.05 4.63
C MET A 108 7.19 -15.32 5.66
N ASN A 109 8.23 -16.04 5.28
CA ASN A 109 9.39 -16.26 6.15
C ASN A 109 10.17 -14.97 6.39
N ALA A 110 10.34 -14.15 5.35
CA ALA A 110 10.93 -12.82 5.48
C ALA A 110 10.10 -11.93 6.42
N ALA A 111 8.77 -11.90 6.26
CA ALA A 111 7.88 -11.15 7.14
C ALA A 111 7.99 -11.60 8.61
N ARG A 112 8.08 -12.91 8.86
CA ARG A 112 8.28 -13.44 10.22
C ARG A 112 9.60 -12.99 10.84
N SER A 113 10.66 -12.89 10.06
CA SER A 113 11.97 -12.47 10.55
C SER A 113 12.02 -11.01 10.99
N ILE A 114 11.15 -10.15 10.41
CA ILE A 114 11.11 -8.71 10.73
C ILE A 114 10.17 -8.40 11.91
N ARG A 115 9.12 -9.21 12.12
CA ARG A 115 8.12 -8.99 13.19
C ARG A 115 8.71 -8.68 14.59
N PRO A 116 9.76 -9.37 15.07
CA PRO A 116 10.33 -9.08 16.39
C PRO A 116 10.94 -7.67 16.50
N PHE A 117 11.32 -7.08 15.37
CA PHE A 117 11.88 -5.72 15.35
C PHE A 117 10.78 -4.66 15.33
N LEU A 118 9.59 -4.98 14.81
CA LEU A 118 8.44 -4.08 14.77
C LEU A 118 7.83 -3.85 16.16
N ALA A 119 7.73 -4.91 16.95
CA ALA A 119 7.21 -4.84 18.31
C ALA A 119 8.08 -3.99 19.24
N ARG A 120 9.37 -3.78 18.92
CA ARG A 120 10.31 -2.98 19.72
C ARG A 120 10.24 -1.47 19.42
N GLY A 121 9.65 -1.07 18.29
CA GLY A 121 9.55 0.33 17.86
C GLY A 121 8.31 1.07 18.34
N THR A 122 7.37 0.40 19.01
CA THR A 122 6.09 0.97 19.45
C THR A 122 6.06 1.48 20.89
N THR A 123 7.20 1.57 21.57
CA THR A 123 7.25 2.37 22.80
C THR A 123 7.21 3.84 22.40
N ALA A 124 6.04 4.46 22.49
CA ALA A 124 5.92 5.91 22.41
C ALA A 124 6.95 6.54 23.36
N PRO A 125 7.64 7.62 22.97
CA PRO A 125 8.52 8.32 23.89
C PRO A 125 7.70 8.75 25.11
N ASP A 126 8.20 8.42 26.29
CA ASP A 126 7.63 8.86 27.57
C ASP A 126 7.61 10.40 27.60
N THR A 127 6.43 10.96 27.40
CA THR A 127 6.18 12.42 27.43
C THR A 127 5.83 12.89 28.84
N THR A 128 6.22 12.18 29.90
CA THR A 128 6.08 12.70 31.28
C THR A 128 6.98 13.93 31.45
N PRO A 129 6.40 15.12 31.76
CA PRO A 129 7.20 16.29 32.05
C PRO A 129 8.02 16.02 33.34
N ARG A 130 9.35 16.10 33.24
CA ARG A 130 10.20 16.05 34.42
C ARG A 130 9.85 17.25 35.30
N SER A 131 9.30 16.99 36.46
CA SER A 131 9.11 18.01 37.50
C SER A 131 10.49 18.55 37.89
N THR A 132 10.74 19.81 37.56
CA THR A 132 11.89 20.54 38.09
C THR A 132 11.56 20.92 39.55
N SER A 133 12.28 20.32 40.48
CA SER A 133 12.40 20.82 41.89
C SER A 133 13.46 21.85 41.96
#